data_295fdc1e59ce15f0f32df8ac1b504c1d
#
_entry.id   295fdc1e59ce15f0f32df8ac1b504c1d
#
_cell.length_a   1.000
_cell.length_b   1.000
_cell.length_c   1.000
_cell.angle_alpha   90.00
_cell.angle_beta   90.00
_cell.angle_gamma   90.00
#
_symmetry.space_group_name_H-M   'P 1'
#
loop_
_entity.id
_entity.type
_entity.pdbx_description
1 polymer ?
#
loop_
_entity_poly.entity_id
_entity_poly.type
_entity_poly.pdbx_seq_one_letter_code
_entity_poly.pdbx_strand_id
1 'polypeptide(L)'
;LVKKGLRVITFDNRDVGHSQYFPTDKNFQSVPIAIGRALLRLPVKAPYKLENMALDLVELLDYLKIDSAHLVGVSMGGMIAQVTATIRPSRVKSLTSIMSASGNPRTGTGKVKAIYSLFMHPEQPDNPEKLFEHFCRVFNTLKSPKYEYPREEQEKLLRDSSQIPFDSKGAERQLLAILASGDRSAQLS
;
A
#
# COMPACT_ATOMS: atom_id res chain seq x y z
N LEU A 1 13.17 -6.53 14.51
CA LEU A 1 13.11 -7.91 14.00
C LEU A 1 14.52 -8.46 13.79
N VAL A 2 15.41 -7.77 13.07
CA VAL A 2 16.80 -8.21 12.82
C VAL A 2 17.55 -8.48 14.13
N LYS A 3 17.44 -7.57 15.13
CA LYS A 3 18.02 -7.77 16.47
C LYS A 3 17.49 -9.02 17.22
N LYS A 4 16.40 -9.62 16.74
CA LYS A 4 15.81 -10.87 17.26
C LYS A 4 16.18 -12.10 16.42
N GLY A 5 17.18 -11.99 15.54
CA GLY A 5 17.68 -13.09 14.71
C GLY A 5 16.83 -13.42 13.48
N LEU A 6 15.87 -12.55 13.10
CA LEU A 6 15.06 -12.76 11.91
C LEU A 6 15.74 -12.14 10.69
N ARG A 7 15.74 -12.88 9.56
CA ARG A 7 16.04 -12.29 8.25
C ARG A 7 14.83 -11.45 7.82
N VAL A 8 15.05 -10.17 7.57
CA VAL A 8 14.02 -9.24 7.12
C VAL A 8 14.26 -8.90 5.66
N ILE A 9 13.22 -9.00 4.84
CA ILE A 9 13.23 -8.63 3.43
C ILE A 9 12.18 -7.54 3.24
N THR A 10 12.60 -6.42 2.69
CA THR A 10 11.72 -5.32 2.25
C THR A 10 11.90 -5.12 0.76
N PHE A 11 10.84 -4.75 0.07
CA PHE A 11 10.88 -4.49 -1.36
C PHE A 11 9.87 -3.39 -1.71
N ASP A 12 10.14 -2.71 -2.81
CA ASP A 12 9.22 -1.74 -3.37
C ASP A 12 8.16 -2.48 -4.21
N ASN A 13 6.90 -2.18 -3.97
CA ASN A 13 5.82 -2.68 -4.83
C ASN A 13 5.95 -2.08 -6.24
N ARG A 14 5.30 -2.71 -7.24
CA ARG A 14 5.18 -2.11 -8.57
C ARG A 14 4.65 -0.66 -8.47
N ASP A 15 5.12 0.21 -9.36
CA ASP A 15 4.77 1.63 -9.42
C ASP A 15 5.27 2.50 -8.25
N VAL A 16 6.28 2.04 -7.50
CA VAL A 16 6.91 2.84 -6.46
C VAL A 16 8.41 2.53 -6.33
N GLY A 17 9.18 3.54 -5.92
CA GLY A 17 10.60 3.40 -5.60
C GLY A 17 11.45 2.97 -6.80
N HIS A 18 12.19 1.89 -6.63
CA HIS A 18 13.07 1.35 -7.67
C HIS A 18 12.47 0.18 -8.45
N SER A 19 11.21 -0.18 -8.14
CA SER A 19 10.50 -1.23 -8.88
C SER A 19 9.96 -0.73 -10.21
N GLN A 20 9.47 -1.66 -11.04
CA GLN A 20 8.94 -1.36 -12.35
C GLN A 20 7.73 -0.43 -12.29
N TYR A 21 7.75 0.63 -13.10
CA TYR A 21 6.63 1.51 -13.35
C TYR A 21 5.86 1.06 -14.58
N PHE A 22 4.54 1.03 -14.46
CA PHE A 22 3.65 0.66 -15.57
C PHE A 22 3.35 1.89 -16.44
N PRO A 23 3.22 1.71 -17.76
CA PRO A 23 2.86 2.81 -18.66
C PRO A 23 1.48 3.35 -18.30
N THR A 24 1.33 4.68 -18.38
CA THR A 24 0.03 5.32 -18.20
C THR A 24 -0.75 5.18 -19.52
N ASP A 25 -1.71 4.27 -19.55
CA ASP A 25 -2.69 4.20 -20.64
C ASP A 25 -3.76 5.28 -20.46
N LYS A 26 -4.07 6.01 -21.53
CA LYS A 26 -5.13 7.03 -21.55
C LYS A 26 -6.54 6.46 -21.28
N ASN A 27 -6.70 5.14 -21.39
CA ASN A 27 -7.96 4.43 -21.19
C ASN A 27 -8.25 4.07 -19.72
N PHE A 28 -7.36 4.40 -18.77
CA PHE A 28 -7.64 4.12 -17.37
C PHE A 28 -8.69 5.07 -16.81
N GLN A 29 -9.53 4.48 -15.98
CA GLN A 29 -10.59 5.20 -15.31
C GLN A 29 -10.00 6.24 -14.36
N SER A 30 -10.52 7.48 -14.36
CA SER A 30 -10.09 8.48 -13.38
C SER A 30 -10.46 8.08 -11.96
N VAL A 31 -9.62 8.45 -11.00
CA VAL A 31 -9.79 8.10 -9.58
C VAL A 31 -11.16 8.50 -9.02
N PRO A 32 -11.71 9.71 -9.25
CA PRO A 32 -13.03 10.08 -8.77
C PRO A 32 -14.16 9.16 -9.29
N ILE A 33 -14.09 8.78 -10.57
CA ILE A 33 -15.05 7.84 -11.15
C ILE A 33 -14.89 6.46 -10.53
N ALA A 34 -13.65 6.00 -10.33
CA ALA A 34 -13.35 4.72 -9.70
C ALA A 34 -13.92 4.65 -8.26
N ILE A 35 -13.75 5.71 -7.47
CA ILE A 35 -14.32 5.82 -6.12
C ILE A 35 -15.84 5.74 -6.17
N GLY A 36 -16.50 6.53 -7.05
CA GLY A 36 -17.95 6.48 -7.22
C GLY A 36 -18.47 5.08 -7.57
N ARG A 37 -17.77 4.40 -8.49
CA ARG A 37 -18.12 3.01 -8.87
C ARG A 37 -17.92 2.03 -7.73
N ALA A 38 -16.82 2.14 -6.99
CA ALA A 38 -16.55 1.28 -5.84
C ALA A 38 -17.61 1.45 -4.74
N LEU A 39 -18.05 2.68 -4.45
CA LEU A 39 -19.13 2.96 -3.51
C LEU A 39 -20.47 2.35 -3.95
N LEU A 40 -20.73 2.35 -5.26
CA LEU A 40 -21.92 1.72 -5.86
C LEU A 40 -21.74 0.22 -6.10
N ARG A 41 -20.62 -0.39 -5.66
CA ARG A 41 -20.25 -1.80 -5.90
C ARG A 41 -20.22 -2.20 -7.37
N LEU A 42 -19.94 -1.24 -8.25
CA LEU A 42 -19.75 -1.48 -9.67
C LEU A 42 -18.28 -1.85 -9.95
N PRO A 43 -18.02 -2.65 -10.99
CA PRO A 43 -16.65 -3.00 -11.37
C PRO A 43 -15.79 -1.77 -11.64
N VAL A 44 -14.58 -1.74 -11.06
CA VAL A 44 -13.58 -0.69 -11.29
C VAL A 44 -12.55 -1.22 -12.28
N LYS A 45 -12.22 -0.42 -13.30
CA LYS A 45 -11.15 -0.72 -14.25
C LYS A 45 -9.81 -0.25 -13.67
N ALA A 46 -8.85 -1.13 -13.61
CA ALA A 46 -7.49 -0.85 -13.13
C ALA A 46 -6.46 -1.57 -14.01
N PRO A 47 -5.22 -1.06 -14.12
CA PRO A 47 -4.16 -1.69 -14.90
C PRO A 47 -3.74 -3.05 -14.33
N TYR A 48 -3.85 -3.20 -13.04
CA TYR A 48 -3.62 -4.42 -12.28
C TYR A 48 -4.46 -4.40 -11.00
N LYS A 49 -4.47 -5.50 -10.27
CA LYS A 49 -5.17 -5.65 -8.99
C LYS A 49 -4.19 -6.06 -7.89
N LEU A 50 -4.67 -6.12 -6.64
CA LEU A 50 -3.87 -6.61 -5.51
C LEU A 50 -3.40 -8.06 -5.71
N GLU A 51 -4.15 -8.87 -6.46
CA GLU A 51 -3.75 -10.23 -6.83
C GLU A 51 -2.44 -10.26 -7.64
N ASN A 52 -2.26 -9.32 -8.57
CA ASN A 52 -1.01 -9.21 -9.32
C ASN A 52 0.16 -8.83 -8.42
N MET A 53 -0.08 -7.91 -7.46
CA MET A 53 0.95 -7.51 -6.48
C MET A 53 1.28 -8.64 -5.49
N ALA A 54 0.30 -9.46 -5.16
CA ALA A 54 0.50 -10.66 -4.34
C ALA A 54 1.31 -11.73 -5.10
N LEU A 55 1.13 -11.85 -6.41
CA LEU A 55 1.95 -12.72 -7.26
C LEU A 55 3.39 -12.22 -7.37
N ASP A 56 3.63 -10.89 -7.45
CA ASP A 56 4.99 -10.32 -7.39
C ASP A 56 5.72 -10.76 -6.11
N LEU A 57 5.03 -10.72 -4.97
CA LEU A 57 5.60 -11.18 -3.71
C LEU A 57 5.93 -12.68 -3.75
N VAL A 58 5.07 -13.51 -4.35
CA VAL A 58 5.33 -14.95 -4.50
C VAL A 58 6.52 -15.19 -5.41
N GLU A 59 6.60 -14.50 -6.55
CA GLU A 59 7.73 -14.57 -7.48
C GLU A 59 9.04 -14.11 -6.83
N LEU A 60 8.99 -13.08 -5.98
CA LEU A 60 10.16 -12.66 -5.19
C LEU A 60 10.62 -13.76 -4.23
N LEU A 61 9.68 -14.44 -3.56
CA LEU A 61 10.03 -15.59 -2.70
C LEU A 61 10.67 -16.72 -3.52
N ASP A 62 10.16 -17.01 -4.71
CA ASP A 62 10.70 -18.02 -5.62
C ASP A 62 12.12 -17.65 -6.08
N TYR A 63 12.33 -16.41 -6.49
CA TYR A 63 13.64 -15.89 -6.87
C TYR A 63 14.67 -16.02 -5.74
N LEU A 64 14.24 -15.73 -4.50
CA LEU A 64 15.09 -15.83 -3.31
C LEU A 64 15.21 -17.26 -2.77
N LYS A 65 14.54 -18.24 -3.39
CA LYS A 65 14.50 -19.66 -2.97
C LYS A 65 13.97 -19.80 -1.53
N ILE A 66 12.90 -19.05 -1.22
CA ILE A 66 12.24 -19.08 0.09
C ILE A 66 10.87 -19.76 -0.09
N ASP A 67 10.70 -20.93 0.53
CA ASP A 67 9.46 -21.70 0.41
C ASP A 67 8.27 -20.98 1.06
N SER A 68 8.47 -20.38 2.24
CA SER A 68 7.42 -19.69 2.96
C SER A 68 7.98 -18.63 3.92
N ALA A 69 7.21 -17.59 4.18
CA ALA A 69 7.62 -16.45 5.01
C ALA A 69 6.50 -15.99 5.96
N HIS A 70 6.89 -15.28 7.01
CA HIS A 70 5.99 -14.45 7.79
C HIS A 70 5.76 -13.14 7.03
N LEU A 71 4.51 -12.78 6.76
CA LEU A 71 4.16 -11.57 6.05
C LEU A 71 3.75 -10.47 7.03
N VAL A 72 4.40 -9.32 6.92
CA VAL A 72 4.03 -8.10 7.67
C VAL A 72 3.76 -7.00 6.68
N GLY A 73 2.53 -6.51 6.65
CA GLY A 73 2.14 -5.47 5.72
C GLY A 73 1.39 -4.32 6.41
N VAL A 74 1.71 -3.09 6.00
CA VAL A 74 1.07 -1.87 6.48
C VAL A 74 0.17 -1.31 5.38
N SER A 75 -1.06 -0.93 5.70
CA SER A 75 -2.02 -0.34 4.76
C SER A 75 -2.22 -1.24 3.52
N MET A 76 -1.92 -0.76 2.31
CA MET A 76 -1.95 -1.55 1.08
C MET A 76 -1.07 -2.81 1.17
N GLY A 77 0.10 -2.73 1.81
CA GLY A 77 0.94 -3.90 2.05
C GLY A 77 0.25 -4.99 2.87
N GLY A 78 -0.60 -4.61 3.84
CA GLY A 78 -1.46 -5.53 4.57
C GLY A 78 -2.54 -6.15 3.68
N MET A 79 -3.10 -5.39 2.73
CA MET A 79 -4.06 -5.92 1.75
C MET A 79 -3.40 -6.94 0.81
N ILE A 80 -2.19 -6.64 0.33
CA ILE A 80 -1.40 -7.56 -0.52
C ILE A 80 -1.10 -8.86 0.25
N ALA A 81 -0.65 -8.74 1.51
CA ALA A 81 -0.38 -9.88 2.36
C ALA A 81 -1.63 -10.74 2.63
N GLN A 82 -2.81 -10.12 2.80
CA GLN A 82 -4.10 -10.81 2.89
C GLN A 82 -4.38 -11.60 1.61
N VAL A 83 -4.26 -10.96 0.43
CA VAL A 83 -4.46 -11.64 -0.85
C VAL A 83 -3.48 -12.79 -1.01
N THR A 84 -2.20 -12.60 -0.69
CA THR A 84 -1.20 -13.67 -0.75
C THR A 84 -1.61 -14.86 0.11
N ALA A 85 -2.08 -14.62 1.34
CA ALA A 85 -2.52 -15.68 2.23
C ALA A 85 -3.73 -16.46 1.68
N THR A 86 -4.62 -15.79 0.94
CA THR A 86 -5.79 -16.47 0.32
C THR A 86 -5.44 -17.24 -0.94
N ILE A 87 -4.56 -16.72 -1.82
CA ILE A 87 -4.24 -17.36 -3.10
C ILE A 87 -3.07 -18.34 -3.03
N ARG A 88 -2.19 -18.20 -2.03
CA ARG A 88 -0.99 -19.03 -1.82
C ARG A 88 -0.76 -19.31 -0.34
N PRO A 89 -1.70 -19.97 0.37
CA PRO A 89 -1.62 -20.18 1.82
C PRO A 89 -0.36 -20.95 2.25
N SER A 90 0.13 -21.89 1.43
CA SER A 90 1.36 -22.65 1.70
C SER A 90 2.62 -21.78 1.74
N ARG A 91 2.58 -20.58 1.16
CA ARG A 91 3.71 -19.65 1.13
C ARG A 91 3.73 -18.71 2.35
N VAL A 92 2.70 -18.76 3.22
CA VAL A 92 2.50 -17.82 4.33
C VAL A 92 2.53 -18.54 5.66
N LYS A 93 3.59 -18.34 6.46
CA LYS A 93 3.71 -18.88 7.83
C LYS A 93 2.82 -18.14 8.83
N SER A 94 2.71 -16.83 8.69
CA SER A 94 1.79 -15.99 9.46
C SER A 94 1.55 -14.67 8.72
N LEU A 95 0.44 -14.03 9.02
CA LEU A 95 0.03 -12.75 8.47
C LEU A 95 -0.11 -11.73 9.60
N THR A 96 0.62 -10.61 9.49
CA THR A 96 0.45 -9.42 10.32
C THR A 96 0.01 -8.26 9.44
N SER A 97 -1.26 -7.85 9.59
CA SER A 97 -1.88 -6.78 8.79
C SER A 97 -2.10 -5.55 9.67
N ILE A 98 -1.37 -4.46 9.41
CA ILE A 98 -1.32 -3.25 10.23
C ILE A 98 -2.02 -2.11 9.49
N MET A 99 -2.95 -1.40 10.15
CA MET A 99 -3.70 -0.25 9.59
C MET A 99 -4.29 -0.55 8.20
N SER A 100 -4.81 -1.74 8.02
CA SER A 100 -5.29 -2.26 6.74
C SER A 100 -6.77 -2.66 6.85
N ALA A 101 -7.38 -2.99 5.72
CA ALA A 101 -8.77 -3.41 5.64
C ALA A 101 -8.94 -4.60 4.68
N SER A 102 -9.98 -5.39 4.88
CA SER A 102 -10.37 -6.48 3.98
C SER A 102 -10.99 -6.02 2.66
N GLY A 103 -11.24 -4.73 2.51
CA GLY A 103 -12.01 -4.17 1.39
C GLY A 103 -13.53 -4.14 1.64
N ASN A 104 -13.98 -4.60 2.80
CA ASN A 104 -15.39 -4.52 3.18
C ASN A 104 -15.76 -3.07 3.54
N PRO A 105 -16.69 -2.43 2.81
CA PRO A 105 -17.07 -1.03 3.04
C PRO A 105 -17.77 -0.79 4.39
N ARG A 106 -18.23 -1.86 5.06
CA ARG A 106 -18.90 -1.76 6.36
C ARG A 106 -17.94 -1.75 7.54
N THR A 107 -16.72 -2.28 7.38
CA THR A 107 -15.80 -2.52 8.50
C THR A 107 -14.45 -1.82 8.37
N GLY A 108 -14.11 -1.29 7.20
CA GLY A 108 -12.78 -0.79 6.90
C GLY A 108 -12.72 0.69 6.51
N THR A 109 -13.76 1.47 6.81
CA THR A 109 -13.80 2.90 6.45
C THR A 109 -12.96 3.72 7.42
N GLY A 110 -11.88 4.30 6.92
CA GLY A 110 -11.11 5.32 7.65
C GLY A 110 -11.90 6.63 7.79
N LYS A 111 -11.46 7.50 8.69
CA LYS A 111 -12.00 8.87 8.78
C LYS A 111 -11.80 9.58 7.44
N VAL A 112 -12.82 10.31 6.97
CA VAL A 112 -12.79 11.05 5.69
C VAL A 112 -11.55 11.92 5.56
N LYS A 113 -11.15 12.64 6.63
CA LYS A 113 -9.94 13.46 6.65
C LYS A 113 -8.66 12.64 6.42
N ALA A 114 -8.57 11.44 7.00
CA ALA A 114 -7.42 10.56 6.84
C ALA A 114 -7.35 10.02 5.39
N ILE A 115 -8.48 9.56 4.86
CA ILE A 115 -8.58 9.12 3.46
C ILE A 115 -8.19 10.25 2.53
N TYR A 116 -8.74 11.45 2.72
CA TYR A 116 -8.43 12.61 1.90
C TYR A 116 -6.94 12.94 1.92
N SER A 117 -6.28 12.91 3.10
CA SER A 117 -4.85 13.22 3.20
C SER A 117 -3.96 12.21 2.44
N LEU A 118 -4.38 10.95 2.34
CA LEU A 118 -3.66 9.92 1.58
C LEU A 118 -3.75 10.12 0.06
N PHE A 119 -4.82 10.79 -0.41
CA PHE A 119 -5.05 11.02 -1.84
C PHE A 119 -4.65 12.41 -2.32
N MET A 120 -4.21 13.28 -1.41
CA MET A 120 -3.62 14.55 -1.81
C MET A 120 -2.27 14.30 -2.48
N HIS A 121 -2.14 14.79 -3.70
CA HIS A 121 -0.85 14.78 -4.39
C HIS A 121 0.08 15.85 -3.81
N PRO A 122 1.38 15.58 -3.68
CA PRO A 122 2.35 16.62 -3.39
C PRO A 122 2.39 17.64 -4.54
N GLU A 123 2.48 18.91 -4.20
CA GLU A 123 2.49 19.99 -5.22
C GLU A 123 3.75 19.95 -6.11
N GLN A 124 4.87 19.50 -5.55
CA GLN A 124 6.16 19.38 -6.21
C GLN A 124 6.82 18.04 -5.86
N PRO A 125 6.42 16.94 -6.51
CA PRO A 125 6.91 15.60 -6.16
C PRO A 125 8.40 15.40 -6.43
N ASP A 126 8.99 16.17 -7.34
CA ASP A 126 10.41 16.12 -7.70
C ASP A 126 11.29 16.94 -6.73
N ASN A 127 10.70 17.68 -5.80
CA ASN A 127 11.41 18.45 -4.79
C ASN A 127 11.39 17.68 -3.45
N PRO A 128 12.56 17.16 -2.99
CA PRO A 128 12.59 16.33 -1.77
C PRO A 128 12.10 17.06 -0.52
N GLU A 129 12.33 18.38 -0.39
CA GLU A 129 11.88 19.14 0.78
C GLU A 129 10.36 19.33 0.76
N LYS A 130 9.76 19.59 -0.42
CA LYS A 130 8.31 19.67 -0.56
C LYS A 130 7.63 18.31 -0.37
N LEU A 131 8.27 17.26 -0.82
CA LEU A 131 7.82 15.89 -0.59
C LEU A 131 7.90 15.53 0.90
N PHE A 132 8.97 15.92 1.59
CA PHE A 132 9.09 15.77 3.04
C PHE A 132 8.00 16.53 3.79
N GLU A 133 7.74 17.82 3.46
CA GLU A 133 6.64 18.59 4.04
C GLU A 133 5.28 17.90 3.83
N HIS A 134 5.05 17.36 2.64
CA HIS A 134 3.84 16.61 2.32
C HIS A 134 3.71 15.36 3.22
N PHE A 135 4.75 14.55 3.34
CA PHE A 135 4.75 13.37 4.21
C PHE A 135 4.55 13.72 5.67
N CYS A 136 5.11 14.84 6.14
CA CYS A 136 4.85 15.36 7.49
C CYS A 136 3.37 15.67 7.71
N ARG A 137 2.69 16.31 6.75
CA ARG A 137 1.25 16.60 6.83
C ARG A 137 0.42 15.33 6.89
N VAL A 138 0.72 14.36 6.02
CA VAL A 138 0.04 13.06 5.99
C VAL A 138 0.25 12.32 7.31
N PHE A 139 1.49 12.19 7.77
CA PHE A 139 1.83 11.50 9.01
C PHE A 139 1.11 12.13 10.22
N ASN A 140 1.12 13.47 10.34
CA ASN A 140 0.45 14.17 11.42
C ASN A 140 -1.08 14.00 11.40
N THR A 141 -1.66 13.73 10.22
CA THR A 141 -3.09 13.41 10.10
C THR A 141 -3.41 11.97 10.51
N LEU A 142 -2.48 11.05 10.26
CA LEU A 142 -2.68 9.61 10.47
C LEU A 142 -2.23 9.15 11.85
N LYS A 143 -1.24 9.80 12.46
CA LYS A 143 -0.69 9.38 13.76
C LYS A 143 -1.75 9.37 14.85
N SER A 144 -1.61 8.43 15.78
CA SER A 144 -2.48 8.40 16.96
C SER A 144 -2.21 9.61 17.87
N PRO A 145 -3.25 10.29 18.37
CA PRO A 145 -3.07 11.35 19.35
C PRO A 145 -2.66 10.84 20.74
N LYS A 146 -2.80 9.54 20.99
CA LYS A 146 -2.51 8.91 22.28
C LYS A 146 -1.09 8.38 22.44
N TYR A 147 -0.37 8.22 21.33
CA TYR A 147 0.99 7.69 21.32
C TYR A 147 1.93 8.72 20.73
N GLU A 148 2.92 9.09 21.53
CA GLU A 148 4.02 9.93 21.05
C GLU A 148 4.97 9.06 20.22
N TYR A 149 5.33 9.57 19.06
CA TYR A 149 6.40 9.01 18.26
C TYR A 149 7.64 9.91 18.43
N PRO A 150 8.83 9.37 18.76
CA PRO A 150 10.02 10.19 18.95
C PRO A 150 10.27 11.08 17.73
N ARG A 151 10.38 12.40 17.97
CA ARG A 151 10.45 13.39 16.89
C ARG A 151 11.61 13.15 15.93
N GLU A 152 12.76 12.79 16.46
CA GLU A 152 13.97 12.51 15.66
C GLU A 152 13.77 11.28 14.76
N GLU A 153 13.18 10.22 15.28
CA GLU A 153 12.89 9.02 14.51
C GLU A 153 11.85 9.29 13.41
N GLN A 154 10.82 10.07 13.74
CA GLN A 154 9.81 10.51 12.76
C GLN A 154 10.45 11.33 11.65
N GLU A 155 11.24 12.33 11.98
CA GLU A 155 11.90 13.20 11.02
C GLU A 155 12.83 12.39 10.11
N LYS A 156 13.64 11.52 10.69
CA LYS A 156 14.53 10.62 9.93
C LYS A 156 13.74 9.76 8.95
N LEU A 157 12.69 9.06 9.43
CA LEU A 157 11.86 8.20 8.60
C LEU A 157 11.25 8.96 7.40
N LEU A 158 10.72 10.15 7.65
CA LEU A 158 10.06 10.93 6.61
C LEU A 158 11.06 11.55 5.61
N ARG A 159 12.26 11.93 6.07
CA ARG A 159 13.35 12.37 5.20
C ARG A 159 13.87 11.23 4.34
N ASP A 160 14.11 10.07 4.93
CA ASP A 160 14.53 8.87 4.16
C ASP A 160 13.48 8.54 3.08
N SER A 161 12.18 8.63 3.43
CA SER A 161 11.09 8.39 2.49
C SER A 161 11.02 9.45 1.37
N SER A 162 11.36 10.71 1.65
CA SER A 162 11.32 11.78 0.64
C SER A 162 12.47 11.72 -0.39
N GLN A 163 13.48 10.88 -0.14
CA GLN A 163 14.55 10.62 -1.11
C GLN A 163 14.18 9.53 -2.12
N ILE A 164 13.11 8.79 -1.87
CA ILE A 164 12.63 7.74 -2.78
C ILE A 164 11.84 8.40 -3.92
N PRO A 165 12.09 8.05 -5.19
CA PRO A 165 11.32 8.57 -6.31
C PRO A 165 9.81 8.41 -6.11
N PHE A 166 9.06 9.49 -6.27
CA PHE A 166 7.61 9.51 -6.12
C PHE A 166 6.95 9.76 -7.48
N ASP A 167 6.16 8.81 -7.95
CA ASP A 167 5.33 8.97 -9.15
C ASP A 167 3.84 9.06 -8.76
N SER A 168 3.24 10.22 -8.96
CA SER A 168 1.82 10.43 -8.70
C SER A 168 0.92 9.52 -9.53
N LYS A 169 1.34 9.20 -10.77
CA LYS A 169 0.61 8.26 -11.63
C LYS A 169 0.72 6.81 -11.14
N GLY A 170 1.88 6.44 -10.59
CA GLY A 170 2.05 5.17 -9.90
C GLY A 170 1.12 5.04 -8.69
N ALA A 171 1.06 6.08 -7.87
CA ALA A 171 0.14 6.14 -6.72
C ALA A 171 -1.33 6.03 -7.15
N GLU A 172 -1.75 6.72 -8.24
CA GLU A 172 -3.10 6.57 -8.81
C GLU A 172 -3.39 5.14 -9.26
N ARG A 173 -2.44 4.46 -9.94
CA ARG A 173 -2.60 3.06 -10.39
C ARG A 173 -2.72 2.10 -9.21
N GLN A 174 -1.93 2.29 -8.16
CA GLN A 174 -2.04 1.50 -6.92
C GLN A 174 -3.40 1.70 -6.24
N LEU A 175 -3.91 2.94 -6.20
CA LEU A 175 -5.25 3.21 -5.68
C LEU A 175 -6.35 2.51 -6.51
N LEU A 176 -6.25 2.58 -7.83
CA LEU A 176 -7.18 1.86 -8.71
C LEU A 176 -7.12 0.35 -8.45
N ALA A 177 -5.92 -0.21 -8.20
CA ALA A 177 -5.76 -1.62 -7.85
C ALA A 177 -6.49 -1.99 -6.55
N ILE A 178 -6.41 -1.15 -5.51
CA ILE A 178 -7.16 -1.33 -4.26
C ILE A 178 -8.66 -1.34 -4.53
N LEU A 179 -9.18 -0.33 -5.25
CA LEU A 179 -10.60 -0.18 -5.53
C LEU A 179 -11.16 -1.32 -6.42
N ALA A 180 -10.32 -1.83 -7.34
CA ALA A 180 -10.70 -2.92 -8.24
C ALA A 180 -10.68 -4.31 -7.59
N SER A 181 -9.99 -4.47 -6.47
CA SER A 181 -9.84 -5.78 -5.80
C SER A 181 -10.98 -6.14 -4.86
N GLY A 182 -11.82 -5.17 -4.48
CA GLY A 182 -13.05 -5.42 -3.73
C GLY A 182 -12.88 -6.00 -2.33
N ASP A 183 -13.94 -6.64 -1.84
CA ASP A 183 -14.05 -7.24 -0.50
C ASP A 183 -13.49 -8.66 -0.47
N ARG A 184 -12.60 -8.92 0.47
CA ARG A 184 -11.92 -10.22 0.70
C ARG A 184 -12.36 -10.90 1.98
N SER A 185 -13.40 -10.37 2.66
CA SER A 185 -13.80 -10.87 3.98
C SER A 185 -14.13 -12.36 3.96
N ALA A 186 -14.79 -12.83 2.90
CA ALA A 186 -15.18 -14.25 2.76
C ALA A 186 -13.98 -15.19 2.56
N GLN A 187 -12.87 -14.69 1.99
CA GLN A 187 -11.67 -15.50 1.79
C GLN A 187 -10.75 -15.50 3.02
N LEU A 188 -10.98 -14.58 3.96
CA LEU A 188 -10.17 -14.40 5.18
C LEU A 188 -10.82 -15.02 6.42
N SER A 189 -12.01 -15.58 6.30
CA SER A 189 -12.78 -16.26 7.37
C SER A 189 -12.36 -17.71 7.58
#